data_bd422a45254937a8dcd10489124eee72
#
_entry.id   bd422a45254937a8dcd10489124eee72
#
_cell.length_a   1.000
_cell.length_b   1.000
_cell.length_c   1.000
_cell.angle_alpha   90.00
_cell.angle_beta   90.00
_cell.angle_gamma   90.00
#
_symmetry.space_group_name_H-M   'P 1'
#
loop_
_entity.id
_entity.type
_entity.pdbx_description
1 polymer ?
#
loop_
_entity_poly.entity_id
_entity_poly.type
_entity_poly.pdbx_seq_one_letter_code
_entity_poly.pdbx_strand_id
1 'polypeptide(L)'
;MENYDLTKVHEANLAILKEIDRICRKYRIKYVLDAGTLLGAVRHKGFIPWDDDADVAFTRPNYDAFLKVVKRELPEGMTLVEPKDLRGGKAFFDFTARIIYEKSQMHEDTEEMQYYGGRLNHLWVDLFTIDELPDNKIASTWTLFLHTVLYGLAMGHRYKLDFGKYGAMGRICVWLLSTVGRLIPMSVIRKLQHMAAVKDRKGKSPLRYYSNYQPDYLYVTLQKEWCEETVDLPFGDTKLMAPKGWHEVLTWIYGDYMTLPPEEKQVPSHSSMKIKIMD
;
A
#
# COMPACT_ATOMS: atom_id res chain seq x y z
N MET A 1 16.32 -22.24 12.28
CA MET A 1 15.74 -21.00 11.70
C MET A 1 16.56 -20.68 10.46
N GLU A 2 15.91 -20.59 9.29
CA GLU A 2 16.57 -20.03 8.11
C GLU A 2 16.90 -18.57 8.43
N ASN A 3 18.16 -18.23 8.36
CA ASN A 3 18.61 -16.85 8.59
C ASN A 3 18.36 -16.07 7.29
N TYR A 4 17.25 -15.35 7.23
CA TYR A 4 16.90 -14.48 6.09
C TYR A 4 17.79 -13.24 6.15
N ASP A 5 18.80 -13.17 5.27
CA ASP A 5 19.58 -11.94 5.12
C ASP A 5 18.81 -10.95 4.24
N LEU A 6 18.11 -10.00 4.89
CA LEU A 6 17.35 -8.95 4.24
C LEU A 6 18.15 -7.67 3.97
N THR A 7 19.47 -7.68 4.21
CA THR A 7 20.30 -6.47 4.08
C THR A 7 20.15 -5.79 2.73
N LYS A 8 20.29 -6.54 1.63
CA LYS A 8 20.12 -5.99 0.27
C LYS A 8 18.70 -5.53 -0.02
N VAL A 9 17.69 -6.20 0.55
CA VAL A 9 16.27 -5.83 0.43
C VAL A 9 16.02 -4.50 1.13
N HIS A 10 16.52 -4.34 2.34
CA HIS A 10 16.44 -3.09 3.10
C HIS A 10 17.19 -1.94 2.42
N GLU A 11 18.36 -2.20 1.84
CA GLU A 11 19.10 -1.20 1.06
C GLU A 11 18.31 -0.71 -0.17
N ALA A 12 17.69 -1.65 -0.92
CA ALA A 12 16.88 -1.30 -2.08
C ALA A 12 15.60 -0.56 -1.69
N ASN A 13 14.88 -1.01 -0.66
CA ASN A 13 13.71 -0.31 -0.12
C ASN A 13 14.09 1.10 0.39
N LEU A 14 15.21 1.24 1.09
CA LEU A 14 15.69 2.54 1.56
C LEU A 14 16.05 3.46 0.39
N ALA A 15 16.61 2.94 -0.70
CA ALA A 15 16.88 3.73 -1.90
C ALA A 15 15.59 4.29 -2.50
N ILE A 16 14.51 3.49 -2.59
CA ILE A 16 13.20 3.97 -3.05
C ILE A 16 12.64 5.03 -2.09
N LEU A 17 12.67 4.77 -0.78
CA LEU A 17 12.17 5.71 0.23
C LEU A 17 12.90 7.06 0.19
N LYS A 18 14.22 7.06 -0.01
CA LYS A 18 15.02 8.28 -0.17
C LYS A 18 14.61 9.07 -1.42
N GLU A 19 14.31 8.39 -2.53
CA GLU A 19 13.84 9.05 -3.75
C GLU A 19 12.43 9.63 -3.58
N ILE A 20 11.53 8.92 -2.90
CA ILE A 20 10.21 9.45 -2.53
C ILE A 20 10.38 10.72 -1.70
N ASP A 21 11.22 10.69 -0.67
CA ASP A 21 11.48 11.83 0.22
C ASP A 21 12.09 13.01 -0.54
N ARG A 22 13.10 12.75 -1.37
CA ARG A 22 13.73 13.78 -2.22
C ARG A 22 12.71 14.48 -3.11
N ILE A 23 11.87 13.70 -3.80
CA ILE A 23 10.83 14.24 -4.69
C ILE A 23 9.81 15.03 -3.88
N CYS A 24 9.34 14.48 -2.77
CA CYS A 24 8.35 15.13 -1.91
C CYS A 24 8.87 16.47 -1.35
N ARG A 25 10.11 16.51 -0.85
CA ARG A 25 10.72 17.76 -0.35
C ARG A 25 10.90 18.79 -1.47
N LYS A 26 11.36 18.37 -2.65
CA LYS A 26 11.53 19.25 -3.83
C LYS A 26 10.23 19.95 -4.22
N TYR A 27 9.10 19.23 -4.18
CA TYR A 27 7.81 19.75 -4.61
C TYR A 27 6.89 20.17 -3.45
N ARG A 28 7.39 20.18 -2.19
CA ARG A 28 6.63 20.52 -0.97
C ARG A 28 5.38 19.63 -0.81
N ILE A 29 5.52 18.37 -1.16
CA ILE A 29 4.50 17.34 -0.99
C ILE A 29 4.75 16.65 0.36
N LYS A 30 3.70 16.38 1.12
CA LYS A 30 3.80 15.62 2.36
C LYS A 30 3.43 14.15 2.10
N TYR A 31 4.24 13.27 2.63
CA TYR A 31 3.93 11.85 2.76
C TYR A 31 4.15 11.43 4.23
N VAL A 32 3.76 10.24 4.59
CA VAL A 32 4.06 9.65 5.89
C VAL A 32 4.51 8.20 5.70
N LEU A 33 5.47 7.74 6.49
CA LEU A 33 5.73 6.32 6.66
C LEU A 33 4.46 5.64 7.18
N ASP A 34 4.19 4.42 6.75
CA ASP A 34 2.98 3.69 7.12
C ASP A 34 3.31 2.28 7.64
N ALA A 35 2.34 1.64 8.27
CA ALA A 35 2.36 0.25 8.70
C ALA A 35 3.68 -0.20 9.36
N GLY A 36 4.29 -1.30 8.88
CA GLY A 36 5.56 -1.84 9.36
C GLY A 36 6.72 -0.86 9.24
N THR A 37 6.72 -0.05 8.18
CA THR A 37 7.77 0.96 7.95
C THR A 37 7.75 2.06 9.02
N LEU A 38 6.56 2.53 9.42
CA LEU A 38 6.42 3.48 10.53
C LEU A 38 6.84 2.86 11.86
N LEU A 39 6.40 1.62 12.12
CA LEU A 39 6.80 0.89 13.33
C LEU A 39 8.31 0.68 13.38
N GLY A 40 8.94 0.38 12.26
CA GLY A 40 10.38 0.27 12.12
C GLY A 40 11.12 1.58 12.46
N ALA A 41 10.65 2.70 11.90
CA ALA A 41 11.21 4.02 12.19
C ALA A 41 11.20 4.35 13.69
N VAL A 42 10.10 4.04 14.37
CA VAL A 42 9.95 4.35 15.81
C VAL A 42 10.75 3.40 16.68
N ARG A 43 10.62 2.08 16.46
CA ARG A 43 11.17 1.04 17.34
C ARG A 43 12.63 0.70 17.03
N HIS A 44 13.01 0.67 15.75
CA HIS A 44 14.32 0.22 15.28
C HIS A 44 15.18 1.33 14.67
N LYS A 45 14.64 2.52 14.44
CA LYS A 45 15.30 3.63 13.73
C LYS A 45 15.68 3.27 12.28
N GLY A 46 14.93 2.35 11.68
CA GLY A 46 15.12 1.76 10.36
C GLY A 46 14.06 0.70 10.11
N PHE A 47 14.35 -0.26 9.26
CA PHE A 47 13.45 -1.39 9.06
C PHE A 47 13.36 -2.29 10.30
N ILE A 48 12.24 -2.95 10.46
CA ILE A 48 12.13 -4.10 11.36
C ILE A 48 13.02 -5.20 10.76
N PRO A 49 13.91 -5.86 11.56
CA PRO A 49 14.92 -6.78 11.01
C PRO A 49 14.40 -7.92 10.14
N TRP A 50 13.16 -8.33 10.34
CA TRP A 50 12.49 -9.41 9.59
C TRP A 50 11.40 -8.91 8.64
N ASP A 51 11.32 -7.60 8.38
CA ASP A 51 10.34 -7.01 7.47
C ASP A 51 10.93 -6.85 6.08
N ASP A 52 10.25 -7.32 5.06
CA ASP A 52 10.75 -7.38 3.68
C ASP A 52 10.06 -6.40 2.73
N ASP A 53 9.12 -5.60 3.23
CA ASP A 53 8.39 -4.58 2.48
C ASP A 53 8.60 -3.16 3.03
N ALA A 54 8.05 -2.19 2.31
CA ALA A 54 8.03 -0.80 2.74
C ALA A 54 6.78 -0.09 2.20
N ASP A 55 6.19 0.74 3.09
CA ASP A 55 4.93 1.41 2.84
C ASP A 55 5.01 2.89 3.14
N VAL A 56 4.40 3.69 2.26
CA VAL A 56 4.16 5.10 2.53
C VAL A 56 2.72 5.47 2.20
N ALA A 57 2.20 6.46 2.91
CA ALA A 57 0.85 6.95 2.69
C ALA A 57 0.84 8.46 2.43
N PHE A 58 -0.13 8.89 1.64
CA PHE A 58 -0.34 10.29 1.28
C PHE A 58 -1.79 10.67 1.53
N THR A 59 -2.04 11.85 2.04
CA THR A 59 -3.38 12.43 1.89
C THR A 59 -3.67 12.63 0.40
N ARG A 60 -4.91 12.51 -0.02
CA ARG A 60 -5.29 12.56 -1.43
C ARG A 60 -4.71 13.76 -2.21
N PRO A 61 -4.75 15.00 -1.70
CA PRO A 61 -4.16 16.12 -2.43
C PRO A 61 -2.66 15.95 -2.67
N ASN A 62 -1.93 15.40 -1.68
CA ASN A 62 -0.51 15.11 -1.79
C ASN A 62 -0.24 13.93 -2.74
N TYR A 63 -1.07 12.88 -2.69
CA TYR A 63 -1.01 11.75 -3.62
C TYR A 63 -1.16 12.20 -5.08
N ASP A 64 -2.22 12.98 -5.34
CA ASP A 64 -2.48 13.50 -6.68
C ASP A 64 -1.36 14.43 -7.18
N ALA A 65 -0.74 15.21 -6.28
CA ALA A 65 0.42 16.06 -6.59
C ALA A 65 1.67 15.21 -6.88
N PHE A 66 1.92 14.16 -6.08
CA PHE A 66 3.04 13.26 -6.25
C PHE A 66 2.98 12.51 -7.59
N LEU A 67 1.82 11.96 -7.95
CA LEU A 67 1.66 11.24 -9.22
C LEU A 67 1.91 12.12 -10.46
N LYS A 68 1.71 13.44 -10.36
CA LYS A 68 2.00 14.37 -11.47
C LYS A 68 3.48 14.56 -11.74
N VAL A 69 4.33 14.34 -10.75
CA VAL A 69 5.76 14.65 -10.85
C VAL A 69 6.67 13.42 -10.82
N VAL A 70 6.26 12.35 -10.12
CA VAL A 70 7.10 11.20 -9.82
C VAL A 70 7.71 10.55 -11.07
N LYS A 71 6.94 10.31 -12.13
CA LYS A 71 7.43 9.63 -13.36
C LYS A 71 8.60 10.34 -14.04
N ARG A 72 8.70 11.67 -13.93
CA ARG A 72 9.80 12.44 -14.52
C ARG A 72 10.98 12.64 -13.57
N GLU A 73 10.80 12.36 -12.29
CA GLU A 73 11.78 12.62 -11.25
C GLU A 73 12.51 11.36 -10.78
N LEU A 74 11.90 10.18 -10.98
CA LEU A 74 12.54 8.93 -10.62
C LEU A 74 13.83 8.70 -11.42
N PRO A 75 14.91 8.22 -10.78
CA PRO A 75 16.12 7.85 -11.46
C PRO A 75 15.91 6.57 -12.30
N GLU A 76 16.87 6.31 -13.19
CA GLU A 76 16.97 5.04 -13.92
C GLU A 76 16.98 3.85 -12.94
N GLY A 77 16.27 2.79 -13.26
CA GLY A 77 16.13 1.61 -12.41
C GLY A 77 15.00 1.69 -11.37
N MET A 78 14.23 2.78 -11.36
CA MET A 78 13.02 2.92 -10.56
C MET A 78 11.84 3.35 -11.42
N THR A 79 10.70 2.68 -11.32
CA THR A 79 9.52 2.97 -12.14
C THR A 79 8.26 3.00 -11.29
N LEU A 80 7.39 4.01 -11.53
CA LEU A 80 6.04 4.02 -11.01
C LEU A 80 5.15 3.07 -11.79
N VAL A 81 4.53 2.12 -11.10
CA VAL A 81 3.49 1.22 -11.62
C VAL A 81 2.16 1.59 -10.99
N GLU A 82 1.21 2.00 -11.80
CA GLU A 82 -0.16 2.29 -11.37
C GLU A 82 -1.08 1.12 -11.75
N PRO A 83 -2.20 0.91 -11.05
CA PRO A 83 -3.17 -0.16 -11.39
C PRO A 83 -3.65 -0.12 -12.86
N LYS A 84 -3.63 1.05 -13.50
CA LYS A 84 -3.97 1.21 -14.92
C LYS A 84 -2.89 0.73 -15.89
N ASP A 85 -1.67 0.50 -15.41
CA ASP A 85 -0.54 0.04 -16.24
C ASP A 85 -0.52 -1.49 -16.38
N LEU A 86 -1.24 -2.21 -15.49
CA LEU A 86 -1.29 -3.66 -15.51
C LEU A 86 -2.12 -4.16 -16.70
N ARG A 87 -1.47 -4.87 -17.65
CA ARG A 87 -2.08 -5.41 -18.87
C ARG A 87 -2.90 -4.37 -19.64
N GLY A 88 -2.36 -3.15 -19.80
CA GLY A 88 -3.08 -2.06 -20.46
C GLY A 88 -4.36 -1.64 -19.74
N GLY A 89 -4.38 -1.75 -18.42
CA GLY A 89 -5.50 -1.38 -17.56
C GLY A 89 -6.64 -2.38 -17.51
N LYS A 90 -6.46 -3.61 -18.01
CA LYS A 90 -7.47 -4.66 -18.01
C LYS A 90 -7.32 -5.65 -16.85
N ALA A 91 -6.14 -5.70 -16.25
CA ALA A 91 -5.88 -6.58 -15.11
C ALA A 91 -6.07 -5.84 -13.78
N PHE A 92 -6.32 -6.62 -12.74
CA PHE A 92 -6.44 -6.18 -11.36
C PHE A 92 -5.54 -7.01 -10.45
N PHE A 93 -4.72 -6.36 -9.67
CA PHE A 93 -4.01 -6.95 -8.55
C PHE A 93 -4.55 -6.35 -7.24
N ASP A 94 -4.52 -5.03 -7.15
CA ASP A 94 -5.16 -4.19 -6.13
C ASP A 94 -5.35 -2.75 -6.67
N PHE A 95 -5.75 -1.82 -5.81
CA PHE A 95 -5.89 -0.39 -6.17
C PHE A 95 -4.66 0.44 -5.81
N THR A 96 -3.56 -0.16 -5.38
CA THR A 96 -2.38 0.52 -4.89
C THR A 96 -1.38 0.77 -6.02
N ALA A 97 -0.86 1.99 -6.13
CA ALA A 97 0.28 2.28 -6.97
C ALA A 97 1.59 1.96 -6.23
N ARG A 98 2.65 1.68 -6.99
CA ARG A 98 3.94 1.23 -6.46
C ARG A 98 5.09 1.90 -7.16
N ILE A 99 6.18 2.14 -6.44
CA ILE A 99 7.47 2.37 -7.07
C ILE A 99 8.25 1.07 -7.00
N ILE A 100 8.56 0.49 -8.15
CA ILE A 100 9.34 -0.74 -8.27
C ILE A 100 10.83 -0.43 -8.40
N TYR A 101 11.66 -1.33 -7.86
CA TYR A 101 13.10 -1.37 -8.05
C TYR A 101 13.42 -2.37 -9.17
N GLU A 102 13.72 -1.89 -10.39
CA GLU A 102 13.85 -2.74 -11.59
C GLU A 102 15.02 -3.73 -11.50
N LYS A 103 16.04 -3.41 -10.71
CA LYS A 103 17.18 -4.30 -10.45
C LYS A 103 16.89 -5.33 -9.35
N SER A 104 15.67 -5.84 -9.32
CA SER A 104 15.24 -6.87 -8.36
C SER A 104 14.34 -7.90 -9.02
N GLN A 105 14.27 -9.08 -8.42
CA GLN A 105 13.35 -10.13 -8.80
C GLN A 105 12.77 -10.78 -7.54
N MET A 106 11.44 -10.79 -7.41
CA MET A 106 10.76 -11.35 -6.24
C MET A 106 10.38 -12.83 -6.41
N HIS A 107 10.12 -13.25 -7.64
CA HIS A 107 9.67 -14.60 -7.97
C HIS A 107 10.40 -15.13 -9.18
N GLU A 108 10.39 -16.45 -9.36
CA GLU A 108 10.67 -17.04 -10.67
C GLU A 108 9.63 -16.53 -11.68
N ASP A 109 10.01 -16.50 -12.97
CA ASP A 109 9.09 -16.08 -14.03
C ASP A 109 7.95 -17.08 -14.14
N THR A 110 6.77 -16.69 -13.68
CA THR A 110 5.56 -17.49 -13.65
C THR A 110 4.54 -16.94 -14.64
N GLU A 111 3.56 -17.76 -15.03
CA GLU A 111 2.43 -17.30 -15.86
C GLU A 111 1.69 -16.13 -15.25
N GLU A 112 1.61 -16.07 -13.90
CA GLU A 112 1.00 -14.94 -13.19
C GLU A 112 1.82 -13.67 -13.38
N MET A 113 3.14 -13.72 -13.24
CA MET A 113 4.01 -12.57 -13.47
C MET A 113 3.93 -12.09 -14.91
N GLN A 114 3.91 -13.02 -15.88
CA GLN A 114 3.73 -12.69 -17.29
C GLN A 114 2.36 -12.08 -17.58
N TYR A 115 1.29 -12.55 -16.92
CA TYR A 115 -0.05 -11.95 -17.02
C TYR A 115 -0.05 -10.47 -16.62
N TYR A 116 0.70 -10.08 -15.59
CA TYR A 116 0.87 -8.69 -15.16
C TYR A 116 1.98 -7.95 -15.91
N GLY A 117 2.58 -8.54 -16.95
CA GLY A 117 3.63 -7.97 -17.78
C GLY A 117 4.98 -7.85 -17.06
N GLY A 118 5.27 -8.74 -16.11
CA GLY A 118 6.49 -8.77 -15.33
C GLY A 118 6.58 -7.66 -14.26
N ARG A 119 5.70 -6.67 -14.27
CA ARG A 119 5.80 -5.46 -13.43
C ARG A 119 5.66 -5.74 -11.93
N LEU A 120 5.01 -6.83 -11.55
CA LEU A 120 4.85 -7.25 -10.15
C LEU A 120 5.92 -8.26 -9.72
N ASN A 121 6.97 -8.46 -10.51
CA ASN A 121 8.09 -9.34 -10.17
C ASN A 121 9.32 -8.57 -9.69
N HIS A 122 9.12 -7.37 -9.15
CA HIS A 122 10.16 -6.53 -8.60
C HIS A 122 9.86 -6.16 -7.17
N LEU A 123 10.89 -5.86 -6.38
CA LEU A 123 10.73 -5.22 -5.09
C LEU A 123 10.07 -3.86 -5.27
N TRP A 124 9.16 -3.50 -4.37
CA TRP A 124 8.42 -2.24 -4.48
C TRP A 124 8.17 -1.59 -3.12
N VAL A 125 7.86 -0.31 -3.17
CA VAL A 125 7.25 0.44 -2.06
C VAL A 125 5.81 0.75 -2.45
N ASP A 126 4.86 0.38 -1.58
CA ASP A 126 3.43 0.66 -1.77
C ASP A 126 3.09 2.12 -1.44
N LEU A 127 2.23 2.72 -2.27
CA LEU A 127 1.78 4.11 -2.14
C LEU A 127 0.30 4.13 -1.75
N PHE A 128 0.04 4.22 -0.45
CA PHE A 128 -1.33 4.25 0.05
C PHE A 128 -1.93 5.65 0.00
N THR A 129 -3.27 5.70 -0.05
CA THR A 129 -4.00 6.96 -0.14
C THR A 129 -4.94 7.12 1.05
N ILE A 130 -4.73 8.18 1.79
CA ILE A 130 -5.56 8.57 2.93
C ILE A 130 -6.62 9.55 2.43
N ASP A 131 -7.89 9.13 2.47
CA ASP A 131 -9.05 9.93 2.10
C ASP A 131 -9.93 10.27 3.30
N GLU A 132 -10.80 11.26 3.12
CA GLU A 132 -11.78 11.64 4.12
C GLU A 132 -12.89 10.60 4.22
N LEU A 133 -13.15 10.10 5.43
CA LEU A 133 -14.26 9.21 5.73
C LEU A 133 -15.38 10.05 6.38
N PRO A 134 -16.66 9.89 5.99
CA PRO A 134 -17.76 10.57 6.68
C PRO A 134 -17.76 10.32 8.18
N ASP A 135 -18.05 11.34 8.98
CA ASP A 135 -18.18 11.23 10.45
C ASP A 135 -19.49 10.56 10.89
N ASN A 136 -20.50 10.58 10.02
CA ASN A 136 -21.76 9.88 10.24
C ASN A 136 -21.56 8.37 10.10
N LYS A 137 -21.89 7.62 11.15
CA LYS A 137 -21.69 6.15 11.22
C LYS A 137 -22.35 5.39 10.05
N ILE A 138 -23.54 5.77 9.62
CA ILE A 138 -24.24 5.11 8.52
C ILE A 138 -23.51 5.40 7.22
N ALA A 139 -23.14 6.65 6.97
CA ALA A 139 -22.44 7.07 5.77
C ALA A 139 -21.04 6.45 5.69
N SER A 140 -20.27 6.39 6.81
CA SER A 140 -18.97 5.76 6.84
C SER A 140 -19.05 4.25 6.57
N THR A 141 -19.98 3.54 7.25
CA THR A 141 -20.21 2.11 7.00
C THR A 141 -20.57 1.85 5.54
N TRP A 142 -21.42 2.68 4.96
CA TRP A 142 -21.82 2.55 3.55
C TRP A 142 -20.63 2.81 2.60
N THR A 143 -19.77 3.78 2.91
CA THR A 143 -18.57 4.07 2.13
C THR A 143 -17.62 2.87 2.13
N LEU A 144 -17.32 2.31 3.30
CA LEU A 144 -16.44 1.13 3.44
C LEU A 144 -17.05 -0.11 2.75
N PHE A 145 -18.36 -0.32 2.89
CA PHE A 145 -19.07 -1.39 2.19
C PHE A 145 -18.99 -1.24 0.66
N LEU A 146 -19.17 -0.02 0.14
CA LEU A 146 -19.04 0.24 -1.29
C LEU A 146 -17.63 -0.07 -1.81
N HIS A 147 -16.57 0.30 -1.07
CA HIS A 147 -15.20 -0.07 -1.42
C HIS A 147 -15.01 -1.59 -1.44
N THR A 148 -15.57 -2.31 -0.47
CA THR A 148 -15.53 -3.78 -0.43
C THR A 148 -16.21 -4.40 -1.64
N VAL A 149 -17.38 -3.89 -2.03
CA VAL A 149 -18.10 -4.35 -3.24
C VAL A 149 -17.29 -4.08 -4.50
N LEU A 150 -16.75 -2.86 -4.65
CA LEU A 150 -15.93 -2.49 -5.81
C LEU A 150 -14.65 -3.33 -5.90
N TYR A 151 -14.03 -3.65 -4.77
CA TYR A 151 -12.88 -4.56 -4.72
C TYR A 151 -13.29 -5.97 -5.17
N GLY A 152 -14.41 -6.49 -4.67
CA GLY A 152 -14.96 -7.78 -5.07
C GLY A 152 -15.28 -7.87 -6.56
N LEU A 153 -15.84 -6.81 -7.16
CA LEU A 153 -16.03 -6.72 -8.61
C LEU A 153 -14.70 -6.73 -9.37
N ALA A 154 -13.72 -5.96 -8.90
CA ALA A 154 -12.38 -5.89 -9.50
C ALA A 154 -11.65 -7.24 -9.50
N MET A 155 -11.89 -8.09 -8.49
CA MET A 155 -11.31 -9.44 -8.41
C MET A 155 -11.65 -10.30 -9.63
N GLY A 156 -12.72 -10.01 -10.37
CA GLY A 156 -13.02 -10.66 -11.65
C GLY A 156 -11.94 -10.50 -12.73
N HIS A 157 -11.03 -9.54 -12.56
CA HIS A 157 -9.92 -9.23 -13.47
C HIS A 157 -8.55 -9.68 -12.94
N ARG A 158 -8.48 -10.47 -11.86
CA ARG A 158 -7.24 -11.10 -11.39
C ARG A 158 -6.84 -12.27 -12.30
N TYR A 159 -5.54 -12.60 -12.31
CA TYR A 159 -5.01 -13.77 -12.98
C TYR A 159 -5.73 -15.05 -12.52
N LYS A 160 -5.77 -15.27 -11.21
CA LYS A 160 -6.42 -16.41 -10.56
C LYS A 160 -7.02 -16.00 -9.23
N LEU A 161 -8.16 -16.57 -8.90
CA LEU A 161 -8.79 -16.41 -7.58
C LEU A 161 -8.55 -17.66 -6.75
N ASP A 162 -8.01 -17.46 -5.56
CA ASP A 162 -7.91 -18.50 -4.56
C ASP A 162 -9.11 -18.43 -3.61
N PHE A 163 -10.10 -19.26 -3.86
CA PHE A 163 -11.30 -19.34 -3.02
C PHE A 163 -11.02 -20.01 -1.66
N GLY A 164 -9.88 -20.72 -1.50
CA GLY A 164 -9.49 -21.39 -0.27
C GLY A 164 -9.26 -20.42 0.90
N LYS A 165 -8.91 -19.17 0.59
CA LYS A 165 -8.69 -18.10 1.58
C LYS A 165 -9.96 -17.61 2.27
N TYR A 166 -11.16 -17.96 1.77
CA TYR A 166 -12.43 -17.44 2.26
C TYR A 166 -13.26 -18.53 2.95
N GLY A 167 -13.96 -18.18 4.04
CA GLY A 167 -15.01 -19.02 4.60
C GLY A 167 -16.20 -19.19 3.62
N ALA A 168 -17.12 -20.08 3.91
CA ALA A 168 -18.21 -20.47 2.99
C ALA A 168 -19.00 -19.26 2.43
N MET A 169 -19.43 -18.35 3.29
CA MET A 169 -20.17 -17.14 2.88
C MET A 169 -19.29 -16.22 2.02
N GLY A 170 -18.03 -16.01 2.42
CA GLY A 170 -17.07 -15.21 1.67
C GLY A 170 -16.82 -15.74 0.26
N ARG A 171 -16.72 -17.08 0.10
CA ARG A 171 -16.58 -17.74 -1.22
C ARG A 171 -17.76 -17.39 -2.15
N ILE A 172 -18.99 -17.46 -1.62
CA ILE A 172 -20.19 -17.13 -2.39
C ILE A 172 -20.17 -15.65 -2.81
N CYS A 173 -19.88 -14.75 -1.87
CA CYS A 173 -19.80 -13.31 -2.16
C CYS A 173 -18.72 -12.98 -3.20
N VAL A 174 -17.51 -13.53 -3.03
CA VAL A 174 -16.41 -13.32 -3.98
C VAL A 174 -16.73 -13.91 -5.34
N TRP A 175 -17.33 -15.11 -5.41
CA TRP A 175 -17.75 -15.72 -6.66
C TRP A 175 -18.80 -14.88 -7.40
N LEU A 176 -19.84 -14.42 -6.71
CA LEU A 176 -20.89 -13.57 -7.29
C LEU A 176 -20.30 -12.25 -7.80
N LEU A 177 -19.57 -11.51 -6.94
CA LEU A 177 -19.02 -10.22 -7.29
C LEU A 177 -18.00 -10.32 -8.42
N SER A 178 -17.08 -11.28 -8.36
CA SER A 178 -16.06 -11.45 -9.40
C SER A 178 -16.68 -11.87 -10.74
N THR A 179 -17.74 -12.68 -10.73
CA THR A 179 -18.47 -13.07 -11.95
C THR A 179 -19.15 -11.87 -12.61
N VAL A 180 -19.86 -11.05 -11.83
CA VAL A 180 -20.46 -9.81 -12.32
C VAL A 180 -19.37 -8.83 -12.77
N GLY A 181 -18.28 -8.74 -11.98
CA GLY A 181 -17.16 -7.84 -12.26
C GLY A 181 -16.50 -8.07 -13.62
N ARG A 182 -16.42 -9.32 -14.09
CA ARG A 182 -15.89 -9.66 -15.43
C ARG A 182 -16.67 -9.01 -16.59
N LEU A 183 -17.92 -8.68 -16.34
CA LEU A 183 -18.79 -8.02 -17.35
C LEU A 183 -18.59 -6.49 -17.36
N ILE A 184 -17.95 -5.94 -16.33
CA ILE A 184 -17.73 -4.50 -16.18
C ILE A 184 -16.29 -4.18 -16.52
N PRO A 185 -15.99 -3.29 -17.47
CA PRO A 185 -14.61 -2.91 -17.77
C PRO A 185 -13.85 -2.43 -16.52
N MET A 186 -12.62 -2.88 -16.33
CA MET A 186 -11.82 -2.51 -15.15
C MET A 186 -11.63 -0.99 -15.02
N SER A 187 -11.60 -0.27 -16.15
CA SER A 187 -11.54 1.21 -16.15
C SER A 187 -12.77 1.85 -15.50
N VAL A 188 -13.94 1.25 -15.64
CA VAL A 188 -15.19 1.71 -14.99
C VAL A 188 -15.12 1.45 -13.50
N ILE A 189 -14.69 0.25 -13.10
CA ILE A 189 -14.55 -0.11 -11.67
C ILE A 189 -13.55 0.83 -10.98
N ARG A 190 -12.38 1.11 -11.58
CA ARG A 190 -11.41 2.08 -11.06
C ARG A 190 -12.01 3.49 -10.93
N LYS A 191 -12.76 3.93 -11.93
CA LYS A 191 -13.42 5.23 -11.88
C LYS A 191 -14.43 5.31 -10.73
N LEU A 192 -15.22 4.27 -10.54
CA LEU A 192 -16.20 4.20 -9.45
C LEU A 192 -15.50 4.16 -8.08
N GLN A 193 -14.41 3.40 -7.94
CA GLN A 193 -13.61 3.37 -6.72
C GLN A 193 -13.04 4.75 -6.39
N HIS A 194 -12.46 5.43 -7.39
CA HIS A 194 -11.96 6.79 -7.20
C HIS A 194 -13.07 7.77 -6.82
N MET A 195 -14.23 7.71 -7.50
CA MET A 195 -15.38 8.56 -7.18
C MET A 195 -15.88 8.32 -5.76
N ALA A 196 -15.94 7.06 -5.31
CA ALA A 196 -16.32 6.71 -3.95
C ALA A 196 -15.32 7.28 -2.92
N ALA A 197 -14.03 7.20 -3.21
CA ALA A 197 -12.96 7.71 -2.35
C ALA A 197 -12.99 9.24 -2.18
N VAL A 198 -13.34 9.97 -3.25
CA VAL A 198 -13.31 11.45 -3.24
C VAL A 198 -14.64 12.12 -2.98
N LYS A 199 -15.73 11.35 -2.85
CA LYS A 199 -17.11 11.87 -2.72
C LYS A 199 -17.29 12.87 -1.58
N ASP A 200 -16.68 12.60 -0.44
CA ASP A 200 -16.90 13.34 0.80
C ASP A 200 -15.78 14.36 1.11
N ARG A 201 -14.98 14.71 0.12
CA ARG A 201 -13.85 15.67 0.22
C ARG A 201 -14.31 17.11 0.56
N LYS A 202 -14.93 17.30 1.70
CA LYS A 202 -15.30 18.65 2.20
C LYS A 202 -14.32 19.16 3.26
N GLY A 203 -13.34 18.36 3.67
CA GLY A 203 -12.36 18.71 4.70
C GLY A 203 -12.94 18.85 6.11
N LYS A 204 -14.21 18.47 6.30
CA LYS A 204 -14.97 18.70 7.54
C LYS A 204 -14.95 17.52 8.50
N SER A 205 -14.83 16.30 7.98
CA SER A 205 -14.81 15.11 8.83
C SER A 205 -13.47 15.00 9.59
N PRO A 206 -13.50 14.64 10.88
CA PRO A 206 -12.29 14.30 11.63
C PRO A 206 -11.72 12.94 11.25
N LEU A 207 -12.45 12.12 10.48
CA LEU A 207 -12.07 10.75 10.16
C LEU A 207 -11.35 10.64 8.83
N ARG A 208 -10.37 9.74 8.78
CA ARG A 208 -9.58 9.36 7.62
C ARG A 208 -9.56 7.84 7.48
N TYR A 209 -9.39 7.34 6.25
CA TYR A 209 -9.24 5.92 5.97
C TYR A 209 -8.36 5.71 4.72
N TYR A 210 -7.84 4.52 4.59
CA TYR A 210 -7.04 4.13 3.43
C TYR A 210 -7.94 3.61 2.32
N SER A 211 -8.28 4.46 1.35
CA SER A 211 -9.28 4.15 0.33
C SER A 211 -8.85 3.09 -0.68
N ASN A 212 -7.56 2.84 -0.82
CA ASN A 212 -6.99 1.85 -1.74
C ASN A 212 -6.49 0.57 -1.05
N TYR A 213 -6.71 0.42 0.27
CA TYR A 213 -6.42 -0.82 0.99
C TYR A 213 -7.34 -1.96 0.54
N GLN A 214 -6.88 -3.18 0.79
CA GLN A 214 -7.71 -4.37 0.68
C GLN A 214 -8.85 -4.34 1.70
N PRO A 215 -9.97 -5.03 1.43
CA PRO A 215 -11.15 -5.00 2.31
C PRO A 215 -10.86 -5.36 3.78
N ASP A 216 -9.92 -6.27 4.01
CA ASP A 216 -9.55 -6.72 5.36
C ASP A 216 -8.92 -5.60 6.21
N TYR A 217 -8.41 -4.54 5.59
CA TYR A 217 -7.77 -3.40 6.25
C TYR A 217 -8.57 -2.10 6.16
N LEU A 218 -9.72 -2.10 5.48
CA LEU A 218 -10.57 -0.89 5.36
C LEU A 218 -11.12 -0.40 6.70
N TYR A 219 -11.12 -1.24 7.74
CA TYR A 219 -11.53 -0.86 9.09
C TYR A 219 -10.50 0.04 9.81
N VAL A 220 -9.27 0.12 9.30
CA VAL A 220 -8.25 1.01 9.85
C VAL A 220 -8.62 2.45 9.53
N THR A 221 -9.22 3.11 10.52
CA THR A 221 -9.63 4.51 10.43
C THR A 221 -8.74 5.35 11.32
N LEU A 222 -8.34 6.52 10.85
CA LEU A 222 -7.44 7.44 11.54
C LEU A 222 -8.17 8.73 11.90
N GLN A 223 -7.70 9.42 12.93
CA GLN A 223 -8.09 10.80 13.16
C GLN A 223 -7.29 11.72 12.22
N LYS A 224 -7.95 12.73 11.68
CA LYS A 224 -7.34 13.75 10.81
C LYS A 224 -6.06 14.33 11.42
N GLU A 225 -6.12 14.69 12.69
CA GLU A 225 -5.02 15.31 13.44
C GLU A 225 -3.78 14.42 13.59
N TRP A 226 -3.94 13.08 13.47
CA TRP A 226 -2.82 12.16 13.59
C TRP A 226 -1.96 12.11 12.32
N CYS A 227 -2.56 12.29 11.12
CA CYS A 227 -1.92 12.00 9.84
C CYS A 227 -1.74 13.20 8.89
N GLU A 228 -2.30 14.37 9.17
CA GLU A 228 -2.17 15.53 8.26
C GLU A 228 -0.92 16.39 8.48
N GLU A 229 -0.35 16.35 9.70
CA GLU A 229 0.94 16.97 9.97
C GLU A 229 2.05 15.93 10.02
N THR A 230 3.25 16.32 9.60
CA THR A 230 4.41 15.45 9.53
C THR A 230 5.52 15.89 10.46
N VAL A 231 6.30 14.91 10.93
CA VAL A 231 7.56 15.10 11.66
C VAL A 231 8.63 14.25 10.96
N ASP A 232 9.89 14.62 11.11
CA ASP A 232 11.01 13.83 10.61
C ASP A 232 11.47 12.83 11.67
N LEU A 233 11.40 11.54 11.38
CA LEU A 233 11.94 10.48 12.22
C LEU A 233 13.25 9.94 11.63
N PRO A 234 14.23 9.54 12.47
CA PRO A 234 15.42 8.82 12.02
C PRO A 234 15.03 7.50 11.32
N PHE A 235 15.68 7.20 10.19
CA PHE A 235 15.50 5.95 9.46
C PHE A 235 16.83 5.57 8.77
N GLY A 236 17.55 4.61 9.35
CA GLY A 236 18.89 4.26 8.88
C GLY A 236 19.84 5.46 8.92
N ASP A 237 20.41 5.81 7.78
CA ASP A 237 21.33 6.92 7.60
C ASP A 237 20.66 8.26 7.22
N THR A 238 19.31 8.31 7.26
CA THR A 238 18.53 9.48 6.86
C THR A 238 17.42 9.80 7.87
N LYS A 239 16.57 10.77 7.51
CA LYS A 239 15.32 11.08 8.19
C LYS A 239 14.20 11.11 7.17
N LEU A 240 13.08 10.47 7.52
CA LEU A 240 11.91 10.36 6.65
C LEU A 240 10.69 10.97 7.32
N MET A 241 9.72 11.44 6.52
CA MET A 241 8.50 12.03 7.04
C MET A 241 7.60 10.95 7.63
N ALA A 242 7.18 11.15 8.87
CA ALA A 242 6.23 10.31 9.58
C ALA A 242 5.01 11.15 10.01
N PRO A 243 3.86 10.55 10.31
CA PRO A 243 2.74 11.29 10.85
C PRO A 243 3.10 11.89 12.21
N LYS A 244 2.69 13.12 12.48
CA LYS A 244 2.96 13.77 13.78
C LYS A 244 2.35 12.97 14.94
N GLY A 245 1.17 12.38 14.71
CA GLY A 245 0.50 11.47 15.64
C GLY A 245 0.94 10.01 15.49
N TRP A 246 2.23 9.74 15.24
CA TRP A 246 2.75 8.39 15.05
C TRP A 246 2.47 7.46 16.23
N HIS A 247 2.45 7.98 17.46
CA HIS A 247 2.16 7.20 18.65
C HIS A 247 0.71 6.70 18.66
N GLU A 248 -0.22 7.60 18.38
CA GLU A 248 -1.66 7.31 18.31
C GLU A 248 -1.95 6.33 17.15
N VAL A 249 -1.34 6.55 15.99
CA VAL A 249 -1.48 5.64 14.82
C VAL A 249 -0.98 4.25 15.17
N LEU A 250 0.24 4.11 15.71
CA LEU A 250 0.81 2.80 16.05
C LEU A 250 0.04 2.12 17.19
N THR A 251 -0.41 2.87 18.18
CA THR A 251 -1.23 2.34 19.27
C THR A 251 -2.58 1.84 18.76
N TRP A 252 -3.19 2.56 17.82
CA TRP A 252 -4.46 2.18 17.22
C TRP A 252 -4.35 0.88 16.39
N ILE A 253 -3.27 0.75 15.62
CA ILE A 253 -3.08 -0.39 14.70
C ILE A 253 -2.55 -1.62 15.44
N TYR A 254 -1.56 -1.45 16.33
CA TYR A 254 -0.78 -2.54 16.91
C TYR A 254 -0.93 -2.69 18.43
N GLY A 255 -1.63 -1.77 19.12
CA GLY A 255 -1.74 -1.78 20.58
C GLY A 255 -0.40 -1.47 21.25
N ASP A 256 0.14 -2.38 22.05
CA ASP A 256 1.48 -2.27 22.63
C ASP A 256 2.55 -2.58 21.57
N TYR A 257 2.77 -1.63 20.68
CA TYR A 257 3.68 -1.77 19.55
C TYR A 257 5.18 -1.79 19.92
N MET A 258 5.53 -1.40 21.15
CA MET A 258 6.94 -1.45 21.61
C MET A 258 7.35 -2.85 22.03
N THR A 259 6.44 -3.68 22.46
CA THR A 259 6.72 -5.09 22.78
C THR A 259 6.98 -5.88 21.50
N LEU A 260 8.12 -6.59 21.47
CA LEU A 260 8.46 -7.45 20.33
C LEU A 260 7.52 -8.65 20.27
N PRO A 261 7.11 -9.09 19.08
CA PRO A 261 6.38 -10.35 18.95
C PRO A 261 7.29 -11.52 19.32
N PRO A 262 6.72 -12.69 19.70
CA PRO A 262 7.47 -13.91 19.92
C PRO A 262 8.40 -14.23 18.73
N GLU A 263 9.58 -14.84 19.01
CA GLU A 263 10.60 -15.11 17.99
C GLU A 263 10.08 -15.89 16.78
N GLU A 264 9.15 -16.84 17.02
CA GLU A 264 8.52 -17.62 15.94
C GLU A 264 7.65 -16.77 14.99
N LYS A 265 7.27 -15.55 15.38
CA LYS A 265 6.54 -14.58 14.56
C LYS A 265 7.45 -13.52 13.92
N GLN A 266 8.75 -13.54 14.23
CA GLN A 266 9.75 -12.65 13.65
C GLN A 266 10.26 -13.24 12.32
N VAL A 267 9.37 -13.37 11.34
CA VAL A 267 9.65 -13.92 10.01
C VAL A 267 9.15 -12.98 8.93
N PRO A 268 9.79 -12.95 7.76
CA PRO A 268 9.35 -12.11 6.65
C PRO A 268 7.89 -12.38 6.27
N SER A 269 7.13 -11.32 5.99
CA SER A 269 5.73 -11.40 5.57
C SER A 269 5.60 -12.14 4.24
N HIS A 270 6.61 -12.02 3.38
CA HIS A 270 6.71 -12.64 2.06
C HIS A 270 7.77 -13.75 2.03
N SER A 271 7.94 -14.50 3.11
CA SER A 271 8.97 -15.55 3.30
C SER A 271 9.00 -16.63 2.21
N SER A 272 7.94 -16.78 1.42
CA SER A 272 7.91 -17.65 0.23
C SER A 272 8.64 -17.05 -0.99
N MET A 273 9.01 -15.77 -0.93
CA MET A 273 9.68 -15.05 -2.01
C MET A 273 11.19 -15.13 -1.84
N LYS A 274 11.89 -15.58 -2.87
CA LYS A 274 13.35 -15.50 -2.95
C LYS A 274 13.75 -14.20 -3.62
N ILE A 275 13.67 -13.09 -2.86
CA ILE A 275 14.02 -11.78 -3.40
C ILE A 275 15.50 -11.76 -3.79
N LYS A 276 15.77 -11.49 -5.05
CA LYS A 276 17.12 -11.31 -5.59
C LYS A 276 17.30 -9.85 -5.97
N ILE A 277 18.35 -9.23 -5.47
CA ILE A 277 18.79 -7.91 -5.93
C ILE A 277 19.92 -8.13 -6.94
N MET A 278 19.79 -7.55 -8.11
CA MET A 278 20.75 -7.62 -9.21
C MET A 278 21.69 -6.42 -9.12
N ASP A 279 22.96 -6.65 -9.39
CA ASP A 279 24.01 -5.61 -9.36
C ASP A 279 23.84 -4.55 -10.45
#